data_a4c47f9cde1022faf3d049639f32777c
#
_entry.id   a4c47f9cde1022faf3d049639f32777c
#
_cell.length_a   1.000
_cell.length_b   1.000
_cell.length_c   1.000
_cell.angle_alpha   90.00
_cell.angle_beta   90.00
_cell.angle_gamma   90.00
#
_symmetry.space_group_name_H-M   'P 1'
#
loop_
_entity.id
_entity.type
_entity.pdbx_description
1 polymer ?
#
loop_
_entity_poly.entity_id
_entity_poly.type
_entity_poly.pdbx_seq_one_letter_code
_entity_poly.pdbx_strand_id
1 'polypeptide(L)'
;MESSNLYQDIAKRTDGDIYVGVVGPVRTGKSTFIKNFMDLLVIPNIDNEYKKERAKDELPQSAGGRTIMTTEPKFVPNEAIEITLDDNLKFKTRLVDCVGYLVDNAIGYLEDDMPRMVKTPWSDEEIPFETAAEIGTKKVIEEHSTIGILVTTDGTVTDIPREDYIKAEERVVSELKALNKPFIILLNSETPSSDYTQELAQKLTDKYNTSVMPINCANLSINDINTMFSKILYEFPAQKIAIKLPRWVDGLSFNHPIKAELFNEIKDAFSDANVLKDISSCTQKISQTEIVSRTTITNIELGSGNVKIQIDVKEDLFYKVLSEITGVNVENEGDLFGIITDLSSAKKKYDKIAYALEEVNAKGYGIVTPSIDDLVLAEPEMVKQGSRFGVKLKATAPSIHMIKTNVTTEVSPIVGSEKQSEELVNYLLSGFENDPKQIWESNIFGKSLHELVNEGLQTKLSKMPEDAQMKLQETLERIVNEGSGGLICIIL
;
A
#
# COMPACT_ATOMS: atom_id res chain seq x y z
N MET A 1 15.50 16.60 13.61
CA MET A 1 14.15 16.85 14.16
C MET A 1 14.29 17.93 15.22
N GLU A 2 13.42 18.90 15.20
CA GLU A 2 13.36 19.89 16.29
C GLU A 2 12.92 19.15 17.56
N SER A 3 13.56 19.43 18.69
CA SER A 3 13.32 18.72 19.94
C SER A 3 11.87 18.77 20.43
N SER A 4 11.15 19.86 20.12
CA SER A 4 9.72 20.03 20.48
C SER A 4 8.81 18.96 19.83
N ASN A 5 9.05 18.60 18.58
CA ASN A 5 8.26 17.56 17.89
C ASN A 5 8.49 16.17 18.48
N LEU A 6 9.71 15.86 18.94
CA LEU A 6 10.06 14.56 19.52
C LEU A 6 9.25 14.25 20.78
N TYR A 7 9.20 15.21 21.71
CA TYR A 7 8.44 15.05 22.97
C TYR A 7 6.93 15.02 22.73
N GLN A 8 6.41 15.75 21.74
CA GLN A 8 5.01 15.68 21.33
C GLN A 8 4.66 14.28 20.79
N ASP A 9 5.54 13.67 20.01
CA ASP A 9 5.33 12.34 19.46
C ASP A 9 5.34 11.27 20.56
N ILE A 10 6.28 11.35 21.51
CA ILE A 10 6.28 10.46 22.68
C ILE A 10 4.99 10.65 23.51
N ALA A 11 4.61 11.88 23.81
CA ALA A 11 3.39 12.16 24.56
C ALA A 11 2.13 11.60 23.88
N LYS A 12 2.02 11.71 22.56
CA LYS A 12 0.93 11.08 21.80
C LYS A 12 0.93 9.56 21.89
N ARG A 13 2.11 8.93 21.93
CA ARG A 13 2.24 7.47 22.04
C ARG A 13 1.91 6.93 23.42
N THR A 14 2.04 7.77 24.44
CA THR A 14 1.88 7.39 25.86
C THR A 14 0.68 8.08 26.53
N ASP A 15 -0.24 8.64 25.73
CA ASP A 15 -1.45 9.35 26.21
C ASP A 15 -1.14 10.47 27.21
N GLY A 16 0.01 11.13 27.07
CA GLY A 16 0.47 12.21 27.93
C GLY A 16 1.23 11.78 29.18
N ASP A 17 1.39 10.48 29.42
CA ASP A 17 2.07 9.93 30.60
C ASP A 17 3.35 9.18 30.19
N ILE A 18 4.51 9.82 30.36
CA ILE A 18 5.82 9.21 30.05
C ILE A 18 6.40 8.55 31.29
N TYR A 19 6.00 7.32 31.54
CA TYR A 19 6.49 6.52 32.66
C TYR A 19 7.59 5.57 32.19
N VAL A 20 8.80 5.76 32.68
CA VAL A 20 10.00 5.07 32.25
C VAL A 20 10.39 3.99 33.25
N GLY A 21 10.25 2.74 32.89
CA GLY A 21 10.77 1.61 33.67
C GLY A 21 12.23 1.36 33.35
N VAL A 22 13.13 1.59 34.30
CA VAL A 22 14.57 1.36 34.13
C VAL A 22 14.95 0.01 34.74
N VAL A 23 15.27 -0.94 33.89
CA VAL A 23 15.52 -2.34 34.25
C VAL A 23 16.91 -2.81 33.80
N GLY A 24 17.32 -3.98 34.19
CA GLY A 24 18.58 -4.57 33.77
C GLY A 24 19.34 -5.24 34.90
N PRO A 25 20.50 -5.83 34.62
CA PRO A 25 21.31 -6.46 35.63
C PRO A 25 21.76 -5.50 36.72
N VAL A 26 22.12 -6.02 37.87
CA VAL A 26 22.68 -5.19 38.99
C VAL A 26 23.97 -4.51 38.53
N ARG A 27 24.27 -3.32 39.05
CA ARG A 27 25.54 -2.59 38.84
C ARG A 27 25.77 -2.09 37.42
N THR A 28 24.76 -2.06 36.54
CA THR A 28 24.90 -1.55 35.17
C THR A 28 24.79 -0.02 35.05
N GLY A 29 24.51 0.69 36.16
CA GLY A 29 24.41 2.16 36.15
C GLY A 29 22.95 2.69 36.07
N LYS A 30 21.93 1.85 36.34
CA LYS A 30 20.50 2.26 36.34
C LYS A 30 20.23 3.52 37.16
N SER A 31 20.57 3.50 38.47
CA SER A 31 20.33 4.62 39.37
C SER A 31 21.13 5.88 38.96
N THR A 32 22.31 5.72 38.39
CA THR A 32 23.10 6.83 37.84
C THR A 32 22.41 7.45 36.62
N PHE A 33 21.89 6.61 35.71
CA PHE A 33 21.11 7.07 34.58
C PHE A 33 19.86 7.84 35.06
N ILE A 34 19.07 7.29 35.99
CA ILE A 34 17.86 7.92 36.53
C ILE A 34 18.20 9.29 37.12
N LYS A 35 19.23 9.36 37.96
CA LYS A 35 19.64 10.62 38.58
C LYS A 35 19.96 11.68 37.52
N ASN A 36 20.83 11.36 36.55
CA ASN A 36 21.23 12.32 35.52
C ASN A 36 20.09 12.67 34.55
N PHE A 37 19.22 11.74 34.25
CA PHE A 37 18.00 12.01 33.48
C PHE A 37 17.08 13.02 34.22
N MET A 38 16.86 12.82 35.51
CA MET A 38 16.07 13.72 36.31
C MET A 38 16.72 15.12 36.43
N ASP A 39 18.02 15.18 36.63
CA ASP A 39 18.78 16.43 36.77
C ASP A 39 18.77 17.25 35.45
N LEU A 40 18.84 16.57 34.27
CA LEU A 40 18.93 17.22 32.97
C LEU A 40 17.56 17.60 32.38
N LEU A 41 16.56 16.70 32.50
CA LEU A 41 15.29 16.89 31.80
C LEU A 41 14.14 17.24 32.73
N VAL A 42 14.00 16.58 33.90
CA VAL A 42 12.80 16.69 34.70
C VAL A 42 12.87 17.88 35.64
N ILE A 43 13.89 17.92 36.51
CA ILE A 43 14.04 18.94 37.56
C ILE A 43 14.06 20.37 37.03
N PRO A 44 14.79 20.68 35.93
CA PRO A 44 14.78 22.03 35.37
C PRO A 44 13.41 22.51 34.90
N ASN A 45 12.54 21.60 34.46
CA ASN A 45 11.26 21.87 33.84
C ASN A 45 10.04 21.69 34.80
N ILE A 46 10.30 21.63 36.10
CA ILE A 46 9.25 21.64 37.13
C ILE A 46 8.92 23.09 37.48
N ASP A 47 7.68 23.52 37.25
CA ASP A 47 7.22 24.89 37.53
C ASP A 47 7.12 25.22 39.03
N ASN A 48 6.85 24.23 39.86
CA ASN A 48 6.63 24.42 41.30
C ASN A 48 7.89 24.10 42.12
N GLU A 49 8.45 25.11 42.78
CA GLU A 49 9.71 24.98 43.53
C GLU A 49 9.62 23.93 44.68
N TYR A 50 8.49 23.82 45.34
CA TYR A 50 8.32 22.81 46.42
C TYR A 50 8.38 21.37 45.83
N LYS A 51 7.72 21.15 44.68
CA LYS A 51 7.79 19.86 43.98
C LYS A 51 9.19 19.59 43.46
N LYS A 52 9.90 20.62 43.04
CA LYS A 52 11.27 20.54 42.55
C LYS A 52 12.27 20.12 43.64
N GLU A 53 12.16 20.73 44.86
CA GLU A 53 12.99 20.33 46.02
C GLU A 53 12.68 18.89 46.43
N ARG A 54 11.40 18.54 46.54
CA ARG A 54 10.98 17.17 46.85
C ARG A 54 11.53 16.16 45.84
N ALA A 55 11.46 16.45 44.55
CA ALA A 55 12.00 15.57 43.48
C ALA A 55 13.52 15.38 43.60
N LYS A 56 14.26 16.41 44.05
CA LYS A 56 15.70 16.30 44.35
C LYS A 56 16.01 15.37 45.53
N ASP A 57 15.20 15.46 46.59
CA ASP A 57 15.36 14.61 47.77
C ASP A 57 15.05 13.13 47.50
N GLU A 58 14.19 12.87 46.52
CA GLU A 58 13.77 11.53 46.11
C GLU A 58 14.74 10.86 45.09
N LEU A 59 15.82 11.56 44.66
CA LEU A 59 16.80 11.01 43.72
C LEU A 59 17.52 9.80 44.31
N PRO A 60 17.78 8.74 43.48
CA PRO A 60 18.50 7.59 43.94
C PRO A 60 19.96 7.94 44.28
N GLN A 61 20.48 7.38 45.36
CA GLN A 61 21.89 7.47 45.70
C GLN A 61 22.67 6.43 44.89
N SER A 62 23.62 6.88 44.07
CA SER A 62 24.56 5.99 43.38
C SER A 62 25.78 5.72 44.25
N ALA A 63 26.10 4.46 44.51
CA ALA A 63 27.30 4.05 45.20
C ALA A 63 28.21 3.19 44.31
N GLY A 64 29.51 3.35 44.41
CA GLY A 64 30.51 2.51 43.75
C GLY A 64 30.62 1.11 44.38
N GLY A 65 31.33 0.17 43.69
CA GLY A 65 31.66 -1.15 44.22
C GLY A 65 30.70 -2.28 43.79
N ARG A 66 30.84 -3.49 44.37
CA ARG A 66 30.12 -4.73 43.94
C ARG A 66 28.86 -5.02 44.76
N THR A 67 28.58 -4.29 45.86
CA THR A 67 27.50 -4.57 46.79
C THR A 67 26.14 -4.07 46.27
N ILE A 68 25.10 -4.92 46.32
CA ILE A 68 23.75 -4.58 45.93
C ILE A 68 23.12 -3.75 47.06
N MET A 69 22.61 -2.55 46.73
CA MET A 69 22.02 -1.63 47.72
C MET A 69 20.51 -1.50 47.65
N THR A 70 19.92 -1.68 46.47
CA THR A 70 18.48 -1.51 46.26
C THR A 70 17.77 -2.85 46.41
N THR A 71 16.83 -2.93 47.35
CA THR A 71 16.07 -4.15 47.64
C THR A 71 14.61 -4.09 47.13
N GLU A 72 14.13 -2.88 46.83
CA GLU A 72 12.77 -2.65 46.37
C GLU A 72 12.77 -1.64 45.21
N PRO A 73 11.84 -1.78 44.24
CA PRO A 73 11.66 -0.76 43.21
C PRO A 73 11.26 0.58 43.79
N LYS A 74 11.85 1.65 43.29
CA LYS A 74 11.56 3.02 43.76
C LYS A 74 11.01 3.86 42.62
N PHE A 75 9.92 4.55 42.87
CA PHE A 75 9.40 5.58 41.99
C PHE A 75 10.20 6.88 42.18
N VAL A 76 10.65 7.48 41.07
CA VAL A 76 11.46 8.70 41.09
C VAL A 76 10.84 9.71 40.09
N PRO A 77 10.17 10.72 40.57
CA PRO A 77 9.69 10.92 41.95
C PRO A 77 8.55 9.97 42.32
N ASN A 78 8.22 9.87 43.61
CA ASN A 78 7.16 9.00 44.13
C ASN A 78 5.81 9.25 43.44
N GLU A 79 5.45 10.53 43.25
CA GLU A 79 4.29 10.95 42.49
C GLU A 79 4.72 11.46 41.09
N ALA A 80 4.00 11.09 40.03
CA ALA A 80 4.25 11.60 38.70
C ALA A 80 4.17 13.13 38.68
N ILE A 81 5.17 13.77 38.08
CA ILE A 81 5.27 15.23 37.98
C ILE A 81 4.98 15.67 36.57
N GLU A 82 4.10 16.67 36.45
CA GLU A 82 3.90 17.39 35.18
C GLU A 82 5.10 18.34 34.99
N ILE A 83 5.73 18.23 33.84
CA ILE A 83 6.78 19.13 33.37
C ILE A 83 6.30 19.88 32.13
N THR A 84 6.79 21.12 31.99
CA THR A 84 6.51 21.98 30.86
C THR A 84 7.82 22.19 30.07
N LEU A 85 7.85 21.73 28.85
CA LEU A 85 8.97 21.97 27.94
C LEU A 85 8.69 23.21 27.04
N ASP A 86 9.67 23.57 26.22
CA ASP A 86 9.53 24.60 25.21
C ASP A 86 8.24 24.38 24.38
N ASP A 87 7.60 25.47 23.91
CA ASP A 87 6.31 25.44 23.19
C ASP A 87 5.07 25.06 24.02
N ASN A 88 5.11 25.21 25.37
CA ASN A 88 4.02 24.86 26.28
C ASN A 88 3.58 23.38 26.22
N LEU A 89 4.45 22.48 25.77
CA LEU A 89 4.19 21.06 25.80
C LEU A 89 4.24 20.55 27.24
N LYS A 90 3.11 20.01 27.71
CA LYS A 90 2.96 19.44 29.03
C LYS A 90 2.78 17.95 28.97
N PHE A 91 3.50 17.22 29.83
CA PHE A 91 3.29 15.79 30.04
C PHE A 91 3.70 15.42 31.45
N LYS A 92 3.16 14.32 31.97
CA LYS A 92 3.56 13.76 33.23
C LYS A 92 4.68 12.76 33.03
N THR A 93 5.67 12.84 33.93
CA THR A 93 6.79 11.89 33.89
C THR A 93 7.10 11.31 35.23
N ARG A 94 7.56 10.09 35.24
CA ARG A 94 8.05 9.35 36.39
C ARG A 94 8.98 8.25 35.90
N LEU A 95 10.10 8.08 36.61
CA LEU A 95 10.99 6.94 36.37
C LEU A 95 10.78 5.92 37.50
N VAL A 96 11.06 4.67 37.17
CA VAL A 96 11.03 3.59 38.18
C VAL A 96 12.39 2.92 38.21
N ASP A 97 13.07 3.03 39.35
CA ASP A 97 14.36 2.35 39.59
C ASP A 97 14.07 0.94 40.09
N CYS A 98 14.33 -0.05 39.25
CA CYS A 98 14.12 -1.45 39.59
C CYS A 98 15.33 -2.07 40.26
N VAL A 99 15.04 -3.04 41.11
CA VAL A 99 16.08 -3.98 41.56
C VAL A 99 16.64 -4.71 40.37
N GLY A 100 17.97 -4.74 40.22
CA GLY A 100 18.59 -5.42 39.08
C GLY A 100 18.58 -6.95 39.22
N TYR A 101 18.56 -7.61 38.09
CA TYR A 101 18.79 -9.07 38.01
C TYR A 101 20.19 -9.40 38.50
N LEU A 102 20.32 -10.50 39.25
CA LEU A 102 21.60 -10.97 39.74
C LEU A 102 22.53 -11.35 38.60
N VAL A 103 23.80 -11.06 38.76
CA VAL A 103 24.89 -11.48 37.88
C VAL A 103 25.89 -12.31 38.66
N ASP A 104 26.57 -13.17 37.96
CA ASP A 104 27.68 -13.94 38.55
C ASP A 104 28.71 -12.95 39.12
N ASN A 105 29.33 -13.28 40.27
CA ASN A 105 30.29 -12.40 40.98
C ASN A 105 29.75 -11.08 41.61
N ALA A 106 28.43 -10.85 41.64
CA ALA A 106 27.88 -9.77 42.44
C ALA A 106 27.90 -10.15 43.92
N ILE A 107 28.05 -9.14 44.82
CA ILE A 107 28.13 -9.34 46.25
C ILE A 107 26.89 -8.79 46.93
N GLY A 108 26.36 -9.48 47.99
CA GLY A 108 25.27 -8.97 48.82
C GLY A 108 23.89 -9.60 48.55
N TYR A 109 23.83 -10.70 47.78
CA TYR A 109 22.63 -11.52 47.62
C TYR A 109 22.60 -12.74 48.55
N LEU A 110 23.72 -13.04 49.18
CA LEU A 110 23.84 -14.06 50.23
C LEU A 110 24.05 -13.41 51.62
N GLU A 111 23.46 -13.98 52.61
CA GLU A 111 23.65 -13.64 54.02
C GLU A 111 23.96 -14.96 54.73
N ASP A 112 25.12 -15.08 55.34
CA ASP A 112 25.67 -16.32 55.97
C ASP A 112 25.57 -17.55 55.04
N ASP A 113 26.03 -17.44 53.79
CA ASP A 113 25.96 -18.48 52.74
C ASP A 113 24.56 -18.98 52.33
N MET A 114 23.51 -18.31 52.79
CA MET A 114 22.11 -18.57 52.46
C MET A 114 21.56 -17.44 51.58
N PRO A 115 20.56 -17.72 50.69
CA PRO A 115 19.90 -16.68 49.91
C PRO A 115 19.32 -15.63 50.88
N ARG A 116 19.65 -14.35 50.65
CA ARG A 116 19.09 -13.24 51.42
C ARG A 116 17.59 -13.19 51.19
N MET A 117 16.82 -13.29 52.29
CA MET A 117 15.38 -13.17 52.29
C MET A 117 14.94 -11.70 52.40
N VAL A 118 13.94 -11.29 51.59
CA VAL A 118 13.44 -9.92 51.58
C VAL A 118 11.92 -9.91 51.62
N LYS A 119 11.38 -8.90 52.28
CA LYS A 119 9.93 -8.64 52.31
C LYS A 119 9.55 -7.68 51.21
N THR A 120 8.52 -8.00 50.44
CA THR A 120 8.09 -7.17 49.33
C THR A 120 6.62 -6.77 49.48
N PRO A 121 6.15 -5.66 48.88
CA PRO A 121 4.74 -5.24 48.99
C PRO A 121 3.75 -6.23 48.36
N TRP A 122 4.23 -7.18 47.58
CA TRP A 122 3.40 -8.13 46.81
C TRP A 122 3.51 -9.59 47.27
N SER A 123 4.19 -9.81 48.40
CA SER A 123 4.25 -11.13 49.05
C SER A 123 4.09 -10.98 50.54
N ASP A 124 3.17 -11.70 51.15
CA ASP A 124 2.96 -11.73 52.61
C ASP A 124 4.10 -12.45 53.33
N GLU A 125 4.83 -13.32 52.64
CA GLU A 125 5.98 -14.05 53.17
C GLU A 125 7.28 -13.48 52.63
N GLU A 126 8.38 -13.62 53.40
CA GLU A 126 9.72 -13.30 52.91
C GLU A 126 10.11 -14.25 51.78
N ILE A 127 10.59 -13.71 50.68
CA ILE A 127 11.00 -14.46 49.50
C ILE A 127 12.50 -14.21 49.22
N PRO A 128 13.18 -15.13 48.53
CA PRO A 128 14.56 -14.92 48.11
C PRO A 128 14.70 -13.63 47.33
N PHE A 129 15.78 -12.88 47.53
CA PHE A 129 16.07 -11.61 46.89
C PHE A 129 15.99 -11.73 45.36
N GLU A 130 16.50 -12.81 44.76
CA GLU A 130 16.43 -13.07 43.32
C GLU A 130 14.99 -13.09 42.83
N THR A 131 14.13 -13.87 43.51
CA THR A 131 12.71 -13.95 43.15
C THR A 131 11.98 -12.60 43.31
N ALA A 132 12.33 -11.87 44.38
CA ALA A 132 11.78 -10.52 44.62
C ALA A 132 12.17 -9.53 43.52
N ALA A 133 13.42 -9.59 43.07
CA ALA A 133 13.94 -8.75 41.99
C ALA A 133 13.21 -9.03 40.68
N GLU A 134 12.96 -10.28 40.34
CA GLU A 134 12.25 -10.71 39.13
C GLU A 134 10.79 -10.24 39.11
N ILE A 135 10.06 -10.57 40.20
CA ILE A 135 8.66 -10.17 40.34
C ILE A 135 8.52 -8.64 40.31
N GLY A 136 9.40 -7.94 41.01
CA GLY A 136 9.41 -6.48 41.06
C GLY A 136 9.67 -5.85 39.69
N THR A 137 10.66 -6.35 38.97
CA THR A 137 10.98 -5.86 37.60
C THR A 137 9.84 -6.10 36.64
N LYS A 138 9.26 -7.30 36.64
CA LYS A 138 8.11 -7.61 35.79
C LYS A 138 6.93 -6.68 36.08
N LYS A 139 6.54 -6.52 37.35
CA LYS A 139 5.44 -5.62 37.72
C LYS A 139 5.69 -4.16 37.35
N VAL A 140 6.92 -3.69 37.53
CA VAL A 140 7.28 -2.33 37.13
C VAL A 140 7.06 -2.10 35.64
N ILE A 141 7.50 -3.01 34.82
CA ILE A 141 7.33 -2.87 33.35
C ILE A 141 5.87 -3.05 32.97
N GLU A 142 5.18 -4.04 33.53
CA GLU A 142 3.81 -4.39 33.14
C GLU A 142 2.79 -3.33 33.59
N GLU A 143 2.87 -2.93 34.84
CA GLU A 143 1.82 -2.12 35.50
C GLU A 143 2.16 -0.63 35.63
N HIS A 144 3.47 -0.28 35.68
CA HIS A 144 3.91 1.06 36.10
C HIS A 144 4.73 1.83 35.07
N SER A 145 4.98 1.26 33.87
CA SER A 145 5.72 1.96 32.84
C SER A 145 5.01 1.94 31.49
N THR A 146 5.15 3.03 30.74
CA THR A 146 4.69 3.13 29.36
C THR A 146 5.79 2.75 28.37
N ILE A 147 7.06 2.96 28.76
CA ILE A 147 8.27 2.60 28.01
C ILE A 147 9.28 1.93 28.91
N GLY A 148 10.08 1.02 28.34
CA GLY A 148 11.16 0.33 29.02
C GLY A 148 12.54 0.84 28.61
N ILE A 149 13.46 0.92 29.56
CA ILE A 149 14.88 1.13 29.30
C ILE A 149 15.64 0.01 29.99
N LEU A 150 16.30 -0.84 29.19
CA LEU A 150 17.22 -1.83 29.72
C LEU A 150 18.63 -1.23 29.76
N VAL A 151 19.22 -1.12 30.95
CA VAL A 151 20.61 -0.68 31.09
C VAL A 151 21.50 -1.89 31.30
N THR A 152 22.43 -2.10 30.36
CA THR A 152 23.52 -3.09 30.45
C THR A 152 24.88 -2.41 30.35
N THR A 153 25.97 -3.13 30.36
CA THR A 153 27.33 -2.56 30.30
C THR A 153 28.28 -3.38 29.43
N ASP A 154 29.31 -2.75 28.93
CA ASP A 154 30.42 -3.40 28.25
C ASP A 154 31.50 -3.92 29.22
N GLY A 155 31.27 -3.78 30.55
CA GLY A 155 32.22 -4.18 31.60
C GLY A 155 33.17 -3.08 32.07
N THR A 156 33.17 -1.89 31.44
CA THR A 156 34.14 -0.82 31.80
C THR A 156 33.71 -0.01 33.04
N VAL A 157 32.43 0.01 33.36
CA VAL A 157 31.85 0.86 34.44
C VAL A 157 31.87 0.22 35.82
N THR A 158 32.27 -1.05 35.94
CA THR A 158 32.40 -1.80 37.19
C THR A 158 33.51 -2.81 37.12
N ASP A 159 33.88 -3.40 38.32
CA ASP A 159 34.84 -4.49 38.37
C ASP A 159 34.30 -5.87 37.99
N ILE A 160 33.08 -5.93 37.45
CA ILE A 160 32.43 -7.17 37.02
C ILE A 160 32.63 -7.31 35.50
N PRO A 161 33.19 -8.44 35.03
CA PRO A 161 33.43 -8.67 33.60
C PRO A 161 32.13 -8.69 32.79
N ARG A 162 32.20 -8.31 31.49
CA ARG A 162 31.04 -8.31 30.56
C ARG A 162 30.33 -9.66 30.48
N GLU A 163 31.10 -10.75 30.52
CA GLU A 163 30.61 -12.12 30.41
C GLU A 163 29.55 -12.48 31.49
N ASP A 164 29.73 -11.95 32.70
CA ASP A 164 28.86 -12.23 33.85
C ASP A 164 27.47 -11.59 33.67
N TYR A 165 27.36 -10.56 32.84
CA TYR A 165 26.09 -9.87 32.57
C TYR A 165 25.20 -10.57 31.55
N ILE A 166 25.77 -11.43 30.68
CA ILE A 166 25.07 -11.96 29.49
C ILE A 166 23.79 -12.70 29.87
N LYS A 167 23.82 -13.61 30.83
CA LYS A 167 22.66 -14.41 31.22
C LYS A 167 21.51 -13.56 31.76
N ALA A 168 21.84 -12.61 32.64
CA ALA A 168 20.86 -11.70 33.21
C ALA A 168 20.27 -10.76 32.15
N GLU A 169 21.10 -10.27 31.23
CA GLU A 169 20.67 -9.43 30.11
C GLU A 169 19.70 -10.17 29.18
N GLU A 170 20.02 -11.39 28.75
CA GLU A 170 19.17 -12.24 27.90
C GLU A 170 17.81 -12.48 28.53
N ARG A 171 17.80 -12.75 29.83
CA ARG A 171 16.57 -12.96 30.58
C ARG A 171 15.68 -11.72 30.59
N VAL A 172 16.24 -10.55 30.93
CA VAL A 172 15.49 -9.27 30.94
C VAL A 172 14.94 -8.96 29.54
N VAL A 173 15.74 -9.13 28.50
CA VAL A 173 15.29 -8.91 27.11
C VAL A 173 14.13 -9.83 26.75
N SER A 174 14.20 -11.11 27.13
CA SER A 174 13.13 -12.08 26.87
C SER A 174 11.82 -11.66 27.57
N GLU A 175 11.90 -11.23 28.81
CA GLU A 175 10.73 -10.77 29.57
C GLU A 175 10.13 -9.47 29.01
N LEU A 176 10.96 -8.49 28.64
CA LEU A 176 10.49 -7.25 28.01
C LEU A 176 9.78 -7.51 26.67
N LYS A 177 10.32 -8.42 25.87
CA LYS A 177 9.68 -8.84 24.60
C LYS A 177 8.34 -9.52 24.85
N ALA A 178 8.23 -10.38 25.84
CA ALA A 178 6.99 -11.07 26.18
C ALA A 178 5.87 -10.09 26.61
N LEU A 179 6.21 -8.93 27.16
CA LEU A 179 5.27 -7.89 27.56
C LEU A 179 4.80 -6.98 26.41
N ASN A 180 5.41 -7.09 25.21
CA ASN A 180 5.09 -6.28 24.03
C ASN A 180 5.10 -4.76 24.27
N LYS A 181 5.89 -4.28 25.24
CA LYS A 181 6.08 -2.85 25.48
C LYS A 181 7.31 -2.33 24.72
N PRO A 182 7.26 -1.08 24.22
CA PRO A 182 8.41 -0.50 23.54
C PRO A 182 9.56 -0.33 24.53
N PHE A 183 10.75 -0.79 24.16
CA PHE A 183 11.96 -0.62 24.96
C PHE A 183 13.20 -0.49 24.10
N ILE A 184 14.24 0.11 24.66
CA ILE A 184 15.59 0.14 24.10
C ILE A 184 16.61 -0.37 25.11
N ILE A 185 17.80 -0.69 24.60
CA ILE A 185 18.93 -1.11 25.41
C ILE A 185 19.96 0.01 25.44
N LEU A 186 20.31 0.48 26.63
CA LEU A 186 21.44 1.39 26.87
C LEU A 186 22.66 0.56 27.24
N LEU A 187 23.69 0.61 26.43
CA LEU A 187 24.99 -0.01 26.70
C LEU A 187 25.87 1.02 27.41
N ASN A 188 25.89 0.93 28.74
CA ASN A 188 26.69 1.85 29.56
C ASN A 188 28.18 1.53 29.47
N SER A 189 28.96 2.51 29.08
CA SER A 189 30.42 2.42 28.88
C SER A 189 31.10 3.70 29.35
N GLU A 190 32.32 3.59 29.86
CA GLU A 190 33.19 4.76 30.09
C GLU A 190 33.60 5.45 28.78
N THR A 191 33.71 4.67 27.71
CA THR A 191 34.14 5.12 26.37
C THR A 191 33.14 4.70 25.29
N PRO A 192 31.93 5.30 25.23
CA PRO A 192 30.84 4.89 24.29
C PRO A 192 31.23 4.95 22.82
N SER A 193 32.17 5.81 22.46
CA SER A 193 32.65 6.01 21.10
C SER A 193 33.76 5.07 20.67
N SER A 194 34.23 4.16 21.55
CA SER A 194 35.29 3.21 21.17
C SER A 194 34.78 2.18 20.18
N ASP A 195 35.65 1.71 19.27
CA ASP A 195 35.32 0.70 18.26
C ASP A 195 34.73 -0.56 18.90
N TYR A 196 35.31 -1.01 20.02
CA TYR A 196 34.85 -2.17 20.79
C TYR A 196 33.39 -2.00 21.24
N THR A 197 33.06 -0.85 21.86
CA THR A 197 31.70 -0.60 22.37
C THR A 197 30.69 -0.47 21.22
N GLN A 198 31.06 0.15 20.11
CA GLN A 198 30.23 0.26 18.91
C GLN A 198 29.97 -1.10 18.25
N GLU A 199 31.01 -1.93 18.09
CA GLU A 199 30.83 -3.30 17.58
C GLU A 199 29.98 -4.16 18.51
N LEU A 200 30.16 -4.05 19.82
CA LEU A 200 29.32 -4.74 20.80
C LEU A 200 27.87 -4.30 20.69
N ALA A 201 27.61 -3.00 20.59
CA ALA A 201 26.27 -2.47 20.42
C ALA A 201 25.60 -3.00 19.14
N GLN A 202 26.34 -3.08 18.03
CA GLN A 202 25.82 -3.66 16.79
C GLN A 202 25.50 -5.15 16.96
N LYS A 203 26.41 -5.93 17.54
CA LYS A 203 26.19 -7.37 17.81
C LYS A 203 24.94 -7.60 18.70
N LEU A 204 24.73 -6.75 19.70
CA LEU A 204 23.55 -6.83 20.56
C LEU A 204 22.25 -6.41 19.83
N THR A 205 22.35 -5.40 18.96
CA THR A 205 21.21 -4.99 18.11
C THR A 205 20.77 -6.14 17.21
N ASP A 206 21.72 -6.79 16.55
CA ASP A 206 21.44 -7.93 15.66
C ASP A 206 20.90 -9.13 16.44
N LYS A 207 21.49 -9.42 17.60
CA LYS A 207 21.08 -10.55 18.47
C LYS A 207 19.67 -10.38 19.02
N TYR A 208 19.37 -9.17 19.50
CA TYR A 208 18.09 -8.92 20.20
C TYR A 208 17.04 -8.29 19.29
N ASN A 209 17.35 -7.97 18.06
CA ASN A 209 16.45 -7.20 17.16
C ASN A 209 15.78 -6.02 17.90
N THR A 210 16.56 -5.26 18.65
CA THR A 210 16.10 -4.12 19.46
C THR A 210 17.19 -3.05 19.41
N SER A 211 16.81 -1.78 19.39
CA SER A 211 17.75 -0.66 19.33
C SER A 211 18.68 -0.67 20.53
N VAL A 212 19.98 -0.73 20.30
CA VAL A 212 21.04 -0.59 21.33
C VAL A 212 21.71 0.75 21.15
N MET A 213 21.89 1.48 22.26
CA MET A 213 22.54 2.79 22.25
C MET A 213 23.72 2.79 23.24
N PRO A 214 24.98 2.89 22.77
CA PRO A 214 26.13 3.13 23.62
C PRO A 214 26.02 4.51 24.27
N ILE A 215 26.25 4.57 25.58
CA ILE A 215 26.07 5.78 26.38
C ILE A 215 26.99 5.76 27.60
N ASN A 216 27.36 6.94 28.09
CA ASN A 216 27.97 7.08 29.41
C ASN A 216 26.92 7.64 30.39
N CYS A 217 26.36 6.77 31.23
CA CYS A 217 25.35 7.16 32.20
C CYS A 217 25.83 8.20 33.23
N ALA A 218 27.14 8.26 33.51
CA ALA A 218 27.73 9.24 34.41
C ALA A 218 27.86 10.62 33.77
N ASN A 219 28.08 10.68 32.47
CA ASN A 219 28.23 11.91 31.68
C ASN A 219 27.10 12.05 30.64
N LEU A 220 25.86 11.84 31.05
CA LEU A 220 24.69 11.94 30.20
C LEU A 220 24.49 13.39 29.72
N SER A 221 24.11 13.56 28.47
CA SER A 221 23.73 14.85 27.88
C SER A 221 22.27 14.90 27.45
N ILE A 222 21.73 16.10 27.26
CA ILE A 222 20.35 16.27 26.74
C ILE A 222 20.22 15.68 25.30
N ASN A 223 21.28 15.72 24.51
CA ASN A 223 21.30 15.10 23.17
C ASN A 223 21.20 13.58 23.24
N ASP A 224 21.80 12.95 24.25
CA ASP A 224 21.67 11.51 24.48
C ASP A 224 20.23 11.15 24.82
N ILE A 225 19.58 11.95 25.67
CA ILE A 225 18.17 11.78 26.01
C ILE A 225 17.28 11.92 24.77
N ASN A 226 17.51 12.94 23.95
CA ASN A 226 16.75 13.13 22.71
C ASN A 226 16.97 11.97 21.71
N THR A 227 18.20 11.50 21.58
CA THR A 227 18.51 10.34 20.71
C THR A 227 17.85 9.08 21.23
N MET A 228 17.86 8.87 22.55
CA MET A 228 17.17 7.76 23.21
C MET A 228 15.66 7.77 22.90
N PHE A 229 14.98 8.90 23.09
CA PHE A 229 13.56 9.02 22.78
C PHE A 229 13.24 8.85 21.29
N SER A 230 14.10 9.36 20.41
CA SER A 230 13.98 9.12 18.98
C SER A 230 14.04 7.63 18.65
N LYS A 231 14.99 6.89 19.23
CA LYS A 231 15.10 5.44 19.03
C LYS A 231 13.91 4.68 19.62
N ILE A 232 13.42 5.08 20.79
CA ILE A 232 12.24 4.46 21.42
C ILE A 232 11.00 4.60 20.53
N LEU A 233 10.79 5.74 19.88
CA LEU A 233 9.64 5.93 18.97
C LEU A 233 9.60 4.91 17.82
N TYR A 234 10.74 4.48 17.34
CA TYR A 234 10.81 3.42 16.31
C TYR A 234 10.51 2.01 16.85
N GLU A 235 10.58 1.80 18.16
CA GLU A 235 10.19 0.55 18.82
C GLU A 235 8.68 0.48 19.16
N PHE A 236 7.92 1.55 18.91
CA PHE A 236 6.47 1.52 19.04
C PHE A 236 5.81 0.77 17.87
N PRO A 237 4.65 0.12 18.10
CA PRO A 237 3.91 -0.56 17.05
C PRO A 237 3.51 0.38 15.91
N ALA A 238 3.58 -0.10 14.68
CA ALA A 238 2.96 0.57 13.55
C ALA A 238 1.43 0.44 13.65
N GLN A 239 0.71 1.58 13.63
CA GLN A 239 -0.75 1.60 13.76
C GLN A 239 -1.44 1.44 12.40
N LYS A 240 -0.90 2.12 11.38
CA LYS A 240 -1.46 2.10 10.04
C LYS A 240 -0.37 2.23 9.00
N ILE A 241 -0.37 1.30 8.05
CA ILE A 241 0.50 1.37 6.87
C ILE A 241 -0.39 1.65 5.67
N ALA A 242 -0.26 2.82 5.08
CA ALA A 242 -0.98 3.22 3.87
C ALA A 242 -0.05 3.06 2.67
N ILE A 243 -0.40 2.16 1.76
CA ILE A 243 0.37 1.88 0.55
C ILE A 243 -0.33 2.51 -0.64
N LYS A 244 0.40 3.35 -1.36
CA LYS A 244 -0.06 3.98 -2.60
C LYS A 244 0.53 3.25 -3.78
N LEU A 245 -0.33 2.74 -4.64
CA LEU A 245 0.00 2.08 -5.91
C LEU A 245 -0.24 3.02 -7.09
N PRO A 246 0.30 2.73 -8.29
CA PRO A 246 -0.08 3.41 -9.53
C PRO A 246 -1.58 3.25 -9.81
N ARG A 247 -2.23 4.33 -10.27
CA ARG A 247 -3.70 4.35 -10.48
C ARG A 247 -4.20 3.28 -11.43
N TRP A 248 -3.40 2.89 -12.41
CA TRP A 248 -3.79 1.85 -13.37
C TRP A 248 -3.90 0.47 -12.71
N VAL A 249 -3.05 0.18 -11.69
CA VAL A 249 -3.14 -1.06 -10.89
C VAL A 249 -4.43 -1.08 -10.07
N ASP A 250 -4.84 0.06 -9.53
CA ASP A 250 -6.11 0.16 -8.80
C ASP A 250 -7.32 -0.15 -9.70
N GLY A 251 -7.25 0.25 -10.98
CA GLY A 251 -8.29 -0.01 -11.98
C GLY A 251 -8.41 -1.47 -12.44
N LEU A 252 -7.42 -2.32 -12.15
CA LEU A 252 -7.47 -3.73 -12.50
C LEU A 252 -8.48 -4.50 -11.61
N SER A 253 -9.07 -5.55 -12.17
CA SER A 253 -9.90 -6.48 -11.38
C SER A 253 -9.07 -7.13 -10.28
N PHE A 254 -9.70 -7.51 -9.16
CA PHE A 254 -9.02 -8.18 -8.04
C PHE A 254 -8.36 -9.50 -8.44
N ASN A 255 -8.92 -10.19 -9.44
CA ASN A 255 -8.41 -11.47 -9.93
C ASN A 255 -7.32 -11.33 -10.99
N HIS A 256 -6.95 -10.12 -11.36
CA HIS A 256 -5.89 -9.89 -12.33
C HIS A 256 -4.54 -10.39 -11.77
N PRO A 257 -3.77 -11.23 -12.50
CA PRO A 257 -2.57 -11.89 -11.98
C PRO A 257 -1.58 -10.92 -11.34
N ILE A 258 -1.23 -9.84 -12.03
CA ILE A 258 -0.29 -8.81 -11.53
C ILE A 258 -0.78 -8.18 -10.22
N LYS A 259 -2.08 -7.87 -10.12
CA LYS A 259 -2.64 -7.28 -8.90
C LYS A 259 -2.60 -8.27 -7.75
N ALA A 260 -3.01 -9.51 -7.99
CA ALA A 260 -3.00 -10.57 -6.98
C ALA A 260 -1.59 -10.88 -6.48
N GLU A 261 -0.61 -10.98 -7.38
CA GLU A 261 0.79 -11.21 -7.06
C GLU A 261 1.36 -10.06 -6.22
N LEU A 262 1.17 -8.81 -6.66
CA LEU A 262 1.63 -7.63 -5.91
C LEU A 262 1.03 -7.55 -4.50
N PHE A 263 -0.26 -7.87 -4.34
CA PHE A 263 -0.89 -7.89 -3.03
C PHE A 263 -0.35 -9.01 -2.13
N ASN A 264 -0.05 -10.17 -2.67
CA ASN A 264 0.56 -11.27 -1.92
C ASN A 264 1.98 -10.90 -1.47
N GLU A 265 2.81 -10.36 -2.35
CA GLU A 265 4.15 -9.89 -2.01
C GLU A 265 4.15 -8.81 -0.92
N ILE A 266 3.22 -7.84 -1.02
CA ILE A 266 3.04 -6.83 0.02
C ILE A 266 2.63 -7.47 1.35
N LYS A 267 1.66 -8.37 1.33
CA LYS A 267 1.19 -9.07 2.52
C LYS A 267 2.31 -9.87 3.19
N ASP A 268 3.08 -10.61 2.40
CA ASP A 268 4.17 -11.45 2.90
C ASP A 268 5.32 -10.58 3.46
N ALA A 269 5.66 -9.49 2.78
CA ALA A 269 6.71 -8.58 3.24
C ALA A 269 6.38 -7.90 4.58
N PHE A 270 5.09 -7.60 4.82
CA PHE A 270 4.64 -6.94 6.05
C PHE A 270 4.07 -7.89 7.10
N SER A 271 4.08 -9.20 6.88
CA SER A 271 3.55 -10.19 7.84
C SER A 271 4.24 -10.12 9.21
N ASP A 272 5.53 -9.85 9.22
CA ASP A 272 6.37 -9.80 10.41
C ASP A 272 6.62 -8.38 10.93
N ALA A 273 6.02 -7.37 10.31
CA ALA A 273 6.20 -5.97 10.70
C ALA A 273 5.37 -5.64 11.95
N ASN A 274 6.00 -5.59 13.11
CA ASN A 274 5.35 -5.27 14.37
C ASN A 274 5.59 -3.83 14.81
N VAL A 275 6.78 -3.30 14.57
CA VAL A 275 7.22 -1.98 15.03
C VAL A 275 7.65 -1.09 13.86
N LEU A 276 7.70 0.22 14.09
CA LEU A 276 8.02 1.18 13.03
C LEU A 276 9.40 0.96 12.38
N LYS A 277 10.39 0.48 13.12
CA LYS A 277 11.72 0.19 12.55
C LYS A 277 11.69 -0.91 11.49
N ASP A 278 10.77 -1.88 11.59
CA ASP A 278 10.67 -3.01 10.67
C ASP A 278 10.25 -2.56 9.25
N ILE A 279 9.58 -1.41 9.15
CA ILE A 279 9.05 -0.88 7.88
C ILE A 279 10.15 -0.73 6.83
N SER A 280 11.34 -0.29 7.22
CA SER A 280 12.46 -0.12 6.27
C SER A 280 12.90 -1.44 5.65
N SER A 281 12.99 -2.50 6.45
CA SER A 281 13.34 -3.84 5.96
C SER A 281 12.24 -4.44 5.08
N CYS A 282 10.97 -4.21 5.43
CA CYS A 282 9.83 -4.65 4.63
C CYS A 282 9.78 -3.96 3.26
N THR A 283 10.01 -2.64 3.23
CA THR A 283 10.07 -1.90 1.95
C THR A 283 11.23 -2.37 1.08
N GLN A 284 12.35 -2.75 1.68
CA GLN A 284 13.51 -3.27 0.98
C GLN A 284 13.22 -4.65 0.36
N LYS A 285 12.51 -5.53 1.07
CA LYS A 285 12.05 -6.83 0.54
C LYS A 285 11.17 -6.63 -0.71
N ILE A 286 10.18 -5.72 -0.64
CA ILE A 286 9.28 -5.42 -1.76
C ILE A 286 10.06 -4.87 -2.97
N SER A 287 11.06 -4.02 -2.75
CA SER A 287 11.88 -3.46 -3.84
C SER A 287 12.69 -4.52 -4.60
N GLN A 288 12.85 -5.73 -4.06
CA GLN A 288 13.58 -6.84 -4.70
C GLN A 288 12.69 -7.73 -5.55
N THR A 289 11.36 -7.50 -5.56
CA THR A 289 10.41 -8.31 -6.34
C THR A 289 10.49 -7.99 -7.83
N GLU A 290 10.07 -8.92 -8.68
CA GLU A 290 10.15 -8.76 -10.14
C GLU A 290 9.19 -7.70 -10.69
N ILE A 291 8.09 -7.44 -10.00
CA ILE A 291 7.02 -6.51 -10.43
C ILE A 291 7.37 -5.07 -10.09
N VAL A 292 8.05 -4.84 -8.96
CA VAL A 292 8.30 -3.51 -8.41
C VAL A 292 9.56 -2.90 -9.00
N SER A 293 9.47 -1.63 -9.39
CA SER A 293 10.64 -0.84 -9.82
C SER A 293 11.26 -0.08 -8.65
N ARG A 294 10.42 0.44 -7.75
CA ARG A 294 10.86 1.26 -6.61
C ARG A 294 9.84 1.26 -5.49
N THR A 295 10.33 1.23 -4.24
CA THR A 295 9.53 1.46 -3.04
C THR A 295 10.10 2.66 -2.29
N THR A 296 9.25 3.60 -1.90
CA THR A 296 9.66 4.82 -1.19
C THR A 296 8.77 5.05 0.01
N ILE A 297 9.37 5.20 1.19
CA ILE A 297 8.65 5.67 2.39
C ILE A 297 8.48 7.18 2.24
N THR A 298 7.26 7.63 2.03
CA THR A 298 6.96 9.06 1.79
C THR A 298 6.75 9.83 3.09
N ASN A 299 6.26 9.18 4.14
CA ASN A 299 6.06 9.80 5.44
C ASN A 299 6.03 8.74 6.55
N ILE A 300 6.62 9.07 7.71
CA ILE A 300 6.47 8.34 8.97
C ILE A 300 6.04 9.35 10.02
N GLU A 301 4.85 9.18 10.55
CA GLU A 301 4.32 9.96 11.66
C GLU A 301 4.59 9.20 12.94
N LEU A 302 5.70 9.49 13.61
CA LEU A 302 6.16 8.77 14.79
C LEU A 302 5.12 8.80 15.92
N GLY A 303 4.49 9.95 16.16
CA GLY A 303 3.50 10.12 17.24
C GLY A 303 2.19 9.39 17.01
N SER A 304 1.73 9.22 15.78
CA SER A 304 0.50 8.48 15.46
C SER A 304 0.76 7.03 15.03
N GLY A 305 2.01 6.70 14.68
CA GLY A 305 2.38 5.38 14.14
C GLY A 305 1.89 5.11 12.73
N ASN A 306 1.56 6.16 12.00
CA ASN A 306 1.11 6.03 10.63
C ASN A 306 2.29 6.12 9.68
N VAL A 307 2.31 5.21 8.71
CA VAL A 307 3.35 5.18 7.67
C VAL A 307 2.68 5.26 6.30
N LYS A 308 3.26 6.07 5.41
CA LYS A 308 2.83 6.17 4.02
C LYS A 308 3.97 5.68 3.12
N ILE A 309 3.67 4.71 2.29
CA ILE A 309 4.61 4.08 1.37
C ILE A 309 4.06 4.23 -0.04
N GLN A 310 4.91 4.60 -0.97
CA GLN A 310 4.63 4.57 -2.39
C GLN A 310 5.39 3.41 -3.03
N ILE A 311 4.69 2.60 -3.80
CA ILE A 311 5.25 1.50 -4.59
C ILE A 311 5.04 1.85 -6.06
N ASP A 312 6.12 1.91 -6.81
CA ASP A 312 6.12 2.11 -8.24
C ASP A 312 6.38 0.76 -8.93
N VAL A 313 5.55 0.41 -9.88
CA VAL A 313 5.60 -0.83 -10.66
C VAL A 313 6.41 -0.58 -11.93
N LYS A 314 7.04 -1.61 -12.50
CA LYS A 314 7.82 -1.49 -13.74
C LYS A 314 6.93 -1.01 -14.89
N GLU A 315 7.43 -0.06 -15.68
CA GLU A 315 6.69 0.57 -16.77
C GLU A 315 6.25 -0.40 -17.86
N ASP A 316 7.08 -1.38 -18.18
CA ASP A 316 6.77 -2.40 -19.19
C ASP A 316 5.51 -3.21 -18.86
N LEU A 317 5.19 -3.37 -17.58
CA LEU A 317 3.97 -4.05 -17.12
C LEU A 317 2.70 -3.26 -17.45
N PHE A 318 2.76 -1.93 -17.43
CA PHE A 318 1.64 -1.10 -17.84
C PHE A 318 1.25 -1.37 -19.31
N TYR A 319 2.23 -1.39 -20.21
CA TYR A 319 1.99 -1.60 -21.63
C TYR A 319 1.57 -3.04 -21.93
N LYS A 320 2.13 -4.04 -21.23
CA LYS A 320 1.70 -5.44 -21.32
C LYS A 320 0.23 -5.62 -20.95
N VAL A 321 -0.18 -5.06 -19.82
CA VAL A 321 -1.57 -5.12 -19.37
C VAL A 321 -2.49 -4.37 -20.32
N LEU A 322 -2.06 -3.21 -20.82
CA LEU A 322 -2.84 -2.44 -21.78
C LEU A 322 -3.05 -3.24 -23.07
N SER A 323 -2.00 -3.88 -23.58
CA SER A 323 -2.08 -4.75 -24.76
C SER A 323 -3.00 -5.95 -24.54
N GLU A 324 -2.94 -6.58 -23.36
CA GLU A 324 -3.80 -7.71 -22.98
C GLU A 324 -5.28 -7.31 -22.96
N ILE A 325 -5.61 -6.20 -22.31
CA ILE A 325 -7.01 -5.74 -22.14
C ILE A 325 -7.59 -5.23 -23.46
N THR A 326 -6.78 -4.55 -24.28
CA THR A 326 -7.25 -3.92 -25.54
C THR A 326 -7.16 -4.83 -26.74
N GLY A 327 -6.35 -5.89 -26.68
CA GLY A 327 -6.03 -6.75 -27.84
C GLY A 327 -5.17 -6.06 -28.90
N VAL A 328 -4.62 -4.87 -28.61
CA VAL A 328 -3.78 -4.08 -29.50
C VAL A 328 -2.36 -4.03 -28.91
N ASN A 329 -1.33 -4.32 -29.74
CA ASN A 329 0.05 -4.26 -29.26
C ASN A 329 0.47 -2.82 -28.97
N VAL A 330 0.89 -2.56 -27.73
CA VAL A 330 1.37 -1.26 -27.23
C VAL A 330 2.66 -1.51 -26.45
N GLU A 331 3.78 -0.98 -26.90
CA GLU A 331 5.08 -1.22 -26.27
C GLU A 331 5.62 0.03 -25.55
N ASN A 332 5.17 1.20 -25.95
CA ASN A 332 5.66 2.47 -25.44
C ASN A 332 4.62 3.60 -25.58
N GLU A 333 4.95 4.78 -25.05
CA GLU A 333 4.09 5.97 -25.13
C GLU A 333 3.77 6.40 -26.57
N GLY A 334 4.73 6.24 -27.50
CA GLY A 334 4.54 6.61 -28.90
C GLY A 334 3.44 5.77 -29.56
N ASP A 335 3.45 4.46 -29.33
CA ASP A 335 2.42 3.54 -29.84
C ASP A 335 1.05 3.90 -29.25
N LEU A 336 1.01 4.21 -27.95
CA LEU A 336 -0.21 4.61 -27.26
C LEU A 336 -0.81 5.89 -27.87
N PHE A 337 0.01 6.91 -28.16
CA PHE A 337 -0.44 8.13 -28.82
C PHE A 337 -0.96 7.86 -30.25
N GLY A 338 -0.27 7.02 -30.99
CA GLY A 338 -0.71 6.59 -32.34
C GLY A 338 -2.09 5.95 -32.29
N ILE A 339 -2.26 4.94 -31.44
CA ILE A 339 -3.52 4.21 -31.26
C ILE A 339 -4.65 5.13 -30.82
N ILE A 340 -4.42 6.02 -29.84
CA ILE A 340 -5.44 6.97 -29.38
C ILE A 340 -5.85 7.91 -30.50
N THR A 341 -4.90 8.37 -31.33
CA THR A 341 -5.18 9.24 -32.48
C THR A 341 -6.05 8.53 -33.51
N ASP A 342 -5.70 7.29 -33.84
CA ASP A 342 -6.46 6.47 -34.80
C ASP A 342 -7.86 6.14 -34.28
N LEU A 343 -7.97 5.74 -33.01
CA LEU A 343 -9.26 5.49 -32.35
C LEU A 343 -10.13 6.76 -32.28
N SER A 344 -9.52 7.92 -32.02
CA SER A 344 -10.24 9.21 -32.01
C SER A 344 -10.79 9.53 -33.40
N SER A 345 -9.98 9.30 -34.47
CA SER A 345 -10.41 9.47 -35.85
C SER A 345 -11.52 8.49 -36.20
N ALA A 346 -11.35 7.22 -35.86
CA ALA A 346 -12.35 6.18 -36.09
C ALA A 346 -13.65 6.49 -35.34
N LYS A 347 -13.55 6.92 -34.09
CA LYS A 347 -14.71 7.31 -33.28
C LYS A 347 -15.48 8.48 -33.89
N LYS A 348 -14.80 9.54 -34.34
CA LYS A 348 -15.46 10.66 -35.01
C LYS A 348 -16.23 10.23 -36.25
N LYS A 349 -15.70 9.28 -37.02
CA LYS A 349 -16.41 8.69 -38.19
C LYS A 349 -17.60 7.85 -37.75
N TYR A 350 -17.40 7.02 -36.73
CA TYR A 350 -18.46 6.16 -36.17
C TYR A 350 -19.61 6.97 -35.57
N ASP A 351 -19.30 8.00 -34.76
CA ASP A 351 -20.32 8.84 -34.12
C ASP A 351 -21.25 9.51 -35.14
N LYS A 352 -20.75 9.83 -36.35
CA LYS A 352 -21.58 10.37 -37.45
C LYS A 352 -22.62 9.38 -37.96
N ILE A 353 -22.33 8.08 -37.92
CA ILE A 353 -23.18 7.03 -38.50
C ILE A 353 -23.89 6.16 -37.45
N ALA A 354 -23.49 6.26 -36.17
CA ALA A 354 -23.95 5.37 -35.10
C ALA A 354 -25.48 5.31 -34.99
N TYR A 355 -26.13 6.47 -34.95
CA TYR A 355 -27.56 6.54 -34.85
C TYR A 355 -28.27 5.89 -36.06
N ALA A 356 -27.82 6.18 -37.29
CA ALA A 356 -28.36 5.56 -38.50
C ALA A 356 -28.15 4.03 -38.50
N LEU A 357 -27.03 3.54 -37.99
CA LEU A 357 -26.73 2.12 -37.89
C LEU A 357 -27.64 1.42 -36.87
N GLU A 358 -27.96 2.06 -35.75
CA GLU A 358 -28.94 1.56 -34.77
C GLU A 358 -30.35 1.48 -35.37
N GLU A 359 -30.75 2.51 -36.12
CA GLU A 359 -32.04 2.50 -36.84
C GLU A 359 -32.12 1.39 -37.89
N VAL A 360 -31.06 1.18 -38.68
CA VAL A 360 -30.99 0.08 -39.63
C VAL A 360 -31.16 -1.27 -38.94
N ASN A 361 -30.49 -1.46 -37.78
CA ASN A 361 -30.63 -2.71 -37.05
C ASN A 361 -32.04 -2.94 -36.49
N ALA A 362 -32.70 -1.87 -36.04
CA ALA A 362 -34.00 -1.92 -35.42
C ALA A 362 -35.18 -1.96 -36.47
N LYS A 363 -35.05 -1.15 -37.52
CA LYS A 363 -36.15 -0.89 -38.46
C LYS A 363 -35.86 -1.31 -39.91
N GLY A 364 -34.61 -1.71 -40.19
CA GLY A 364 -34.16 -2.03 -41.54
C GLY A 364 -33.75 -0.82 -42.39
N TYR A 365 -33.87 0.40 -41.90
CA TYR A 365 -33.57 1.63 -42.61
C TYR A 365 -33.08 2.72 -41.66
N GLY A 366 -31.97 3.39 -41.97
CA GLY A 366 -31.41 4.48 -41.21
C GLY A 366 -30.84 5.58 -42.11
N ILE A 367 -30.86 6.82 -41.61
CA ILE A 367 -30.40 8.01 -42.35
C ILE A 367 -29.34 8.72 -41.56
N VAL A 368 -28.18 8.94 -42.18
CA VAL A 368 -27.15 9.86 -41.66
C VAL A 368 -27.52 11.27 -42.15
N THR A 369 -27.91 12.11 -41.23
CA THR A 369 -28.24 13.51 -41.55
C THR A 369 -26.97 14.30 -41.81
N PRO A 370 -26.97 15.22 -42.82
CA PRO A 370 -25.82 16.08 -43.07
C PRO A 370 -25.53 17.00 -41.89
N SER A 371 -24.24 17.31 -41.70
CA SER A 371 -23.81 18.33 -40.75
C SER A 371 -23.93 19.73 -41.35
N ILE A 372 -23.80 20.77 -40.52
CA ILE A 372 -23.81 22.18 -41.00
C ILE A 372 -22.67 22.40 -41.97
N ASP A 373 -21.52 21.74 -41.78
CA ASP A 373 -20.33 21.88 -42.63
C ASP A 373 -20.52 21.24 -44.01
N ASP A 374 -21.49 20.33 -44.17
CA ASP A 374 -21.82 19.66 -45.44
C ASP A 374 -22.86 20.47 -46.25
N LEU A 375 -23.40 21.56 -45.74
CA LEU A 375 -24.38 22.39 -46.40
C LEU A 375 -23.74 23.34 -47.41
N VAL A 376 -24.19 23.24 -48.65
CA VAL A 376 -23.86 24.18 -49.71
C VAL A 376 -25.03 25.11 -49.96
N LEU A 377 -24.85 26.38 -49.67
CA LEU A 377 -25.88 27.43 -49.92
C LEU A 377 -25.75 27.94 -51.32
N ALA A 378 -26.84 27.94 -52.08
CA ALA A 378 -26.90 28.57 -53.40
C ALA A 378 -27.10 30.09 -53.24
N GLU A 379 -26.82 30.83 -54.31
CA GLU A 379 -27.03 32.27 -54.32
C GLU A 379 -28.52 32.61 -54.02
N PRO A 380 -28.81 33.61 -53.16
CA PRO A 380 -30.15 34.02 -52.88
C PRO A 380 -30.87 34.57 -54.12
N GLU A 381 -32.07 34.08 -54.36
CA GLU A 381 -32.91 34.53 -55.50
C GLU A 381 -34.07 35.40 -54.97
N MET A 382 -34.35 36.52 -55.67
CA MET A 382 -35.52 37.33 -55.38
C MET A 382 -36.77 36.65 -55.97
N VAL A 383 -37.77 36.38 -55.17
CA VAL A 383 -39.04 35.81 -55.62
C VAL A 383 -40.18 36.80 -55.40
N LYS A 384 -41.11 36.84 -56.34
CA LYS A 384 -42.32 37.68 -56.30
C LYS A 384 -43.56 36.80 -56.14
N GLN A 385 -44.30 37.00 -55.09
CA GLN A 385 -45.57 36.31 -54.82
C GLN A 385 -46.73 37.31 -54.70
N GLY A 386 -47.46 37.48 -55.77
CA GLY A 386 -48.48 38.55 -55.89
C GLY A 386 -47.85 39.92 -55.84
N SER A 387 -48.22 40.80 -54.88
CA SER A 387 -47.65 42.12 -54.66
C SER A 387 -46.47 42.18 -53.70
N ARG A 388 -46.04 41.02 -53.16
CA ARG A 388 -44.96 40.96 -52.19
C ARG A 388 -43.70 40.38 -52.79
N PHE A 389 -42.57 40.83 -52.31
CA PHE A 389 -41.26 40.32 -52.66
C PHE A 389 -40.66 39.58 -51.47
N GLY A 390 -39.97 38.48 -51.71
CA GLY A 390 -39.27 37.65 -50.74
C GLY A 390 -37.92 37.24 -51.27
N VAL A 391 -37.14 36.61 -50.43
CA VAL A 391 -35.83 35.97 -50.79
C VAL A 391 -35.98 34.47 -50.69
N LYS A 392 -35.61 33.77 -51.73
CA LYS A 392 -35.55 32.29 -51.75
C LYS A 392 -34.10 31.88 -51.47
N LEU A 393 -33.92 31.09 -50.42
CA LEU A 393 -32.64 30.49 -50.09
C LEU A 393 -32.73 28.97 -50.43
N LYS A 394 -31.76 28.50 -51.15
CA LYS A 394 -31.65 27.04 -51.51
C LYS A 394 -30.36 26.51 -50.93
N ALA A 395 -30.46 25.45 -50.10
CA ALA A 395 -29.29 24.73 -49.61
C ALA A 395 -29.35 23.28 -50.07
N THR A 396 -28.21 22.71 -50.34
CA THR A 396 -28.05 21.30 -50.76
C THR A 396 -27.01 20.65 -49.81
N ALA A 397 -27.33 19.44 -49.37
CA ALA A 397 -26.40 18.66 -48.54
C ALA A 397 -26.52 17.17 -48.85
N PRO A 398 -25.40 16.43 -48.84
CA PRO A 398 -25.47 14.98 -49.05
C PRO A 398 -26.03 14.31 -47.78
N SER A 399 -26.90 13.32 -47.94
CA SER A 399 -27.35 12.39 -46.89
C SER A 399 -26.93 10.95 -47.27
N ILE A 400 -26.64 10.13 -46.23
CA ILE A 400 -26.32 8.71 -46.46
C ILE A 400 -27.53 7.90 -46.00
N HIS A 401 -28.06 7.04 -46.87
CA HIS A 401 -29.14 6.14 -46.57
C HIS A 401 -28.61 4.71 -46.43
N MET A 402 -28.86 4.08 -45.32
CA MET A 402 -28.47 2.70 -45.00
C MET A 402 -29.73 1.81 -45.05
N ILE A 403 -29.65 0.70 -45.79
CA ILE A 403 -30.77 -0.22 -45.97
C ILE A 403 -30.31 -1.64 -45.66
N LYS A 404 -31.04 -2.32 -44.77
CA LYS A 404 -30.79 -3.72 -44.43
C LYS A 404 -31.61 -4.61 -45.38
N THR A 405 -30.95 -5.41 -46.16
CA THR A 405 -31.56 -6.35 -47.13
C THR A 405 -31.18 -7.79 -46.80
N ASN A 406 -32.09 -8.73 -47.07
CA ASN A 406 -31.80 -10.14 -46.92
C ASN A 406 -31.31 -10.69 -48.25
N VAL A 407 -30.08 -11.25 -48.26
CA VAL A 407 -29.51 -11.92 -49.43
C VAL A 407 -29.58 -13.42 -49.18
N THR A 408 -30.22 -14.15 -50.10
CA THR A 408 -30.30 -15.61 -50.06
C THR A 408 -29.41 -16.21 -51.13
N THR A 409 -28.58 -17.18 -50.76
CA THR A 409 -27.77 -17.95 -51.71
C THR A 409 -28.13 -19.43 -51.62
N GLU A 410 -28.07 -20.09 -52.77
CA GLU A 410 -28.25 -21.54 -52.86
C GLU A 410 -26.94 -22.13 -53.36
N VAL A 411 -26.49 -23.16 -52.69
CA VAL A 411 -25.31 -23.93 -53.08
C VAL A 411 -25.79 -25.35 -53.32
N SER A 412 -25.71 -25.77 -54.58
CA SER A 412 -26.18 -27.09 -55.01
C SER A 412 -25.01 -27.93 -55.55
N PRO A 413 -24.17 -28.49 -54.68
CA PRO A 413 -23.04 -29.32 -55.10
C PRO A 413 -23.54 -30.63 -55.75
N ILE A 414 -23.02 -30.97 -56.90
CA ILE A 414 -23.32 -32.23 -57.57
C ILE A 414 -22.41 -33.33 -56.97
N VAL A 415 -23.02 -34.34 -56.35
CA VAL A 415 -22.29 -35.34 -55.54
C VAL A 415 -22.07 -36.68 -56.31
N GLY A 416 -22.72 -36.88 -57.43
CA GLY A 416 -22.58 -38.12 -58.16
C GLY A 416 -23.90 -38.92 -58.27
N SER A 417 -23.98 -40.13 -57.75
CA SER A 417 -25.20 -40.96 -57.84
C SER A 417 -26.27 -40.55 -56.85
N GLU A 418 -27.53 -40.90 -57.08
CA GLU A 418 -28.67 -40.64 -56.21
C GLU A 418 -28.42 -41.14 -54.79
N LYS A 419 -27.86 -42.31 -54.62
CA LYS A 419 -27.54 -42.90 -53.30
C LYS A 419 -26.48 -42.07 -52.54
N GLN A 420 -25.46 -41.56 -53.23
CA GLN A 420 -24.45 -40.70 -52.61
C GLN A 420 -25.02 -39.34 -52.18
N SER A 421 -25.96 -38.82 -52.96
CA SER A 421 -26.70 -37.58 -52.59
C SER A 421 -27.60 -37.79 -51.40
N GLU A 422 -28.30 -38.93 -51.28
CA GLU A 422 -29.11 -39.28 -50.10
C GLU A 422 -28.25 -39.45 -48.83
N GLU A 423 -27.10 -40.10 -48.95
CA GLU A 423 -26.14 -40.25 -47.83
C GLU A 423 -25.63 -38.91 -47.33
N LEU A 424 -25.31 -37.99 -48.23
CA LEU A 424 -24.86 -36.64 -47.88
C LEU A 424 -25.99 -35.82 -47.21
N VAL A 425 -27.21 -35.90 -47.76
CA VAL A 425 -28.39 -35.21 -47.15
C VAL A 425 -28.65 -35.73 -45.74
N ASN A 426 -28.62 -37.05 -45.55
CA ASN A 426 -28.81 -37.67 -44.23
C ASN A 426 -27.70 -37.27 -43.26
N TYR A 427 -26.45 -37.18 -43.70
CA TYR A 427 -25.32 -36.70 -42.89
C TYR A 427 -25.52 -35.23 -42.46
N LEU A 428 -25.90 -34.36 -43.39
CA LEU A 428 -26.13 -32.95 -43.09
C LEU A 428 -27.36 -32.74 -42.17
N LEU A 429 -28.46 -33.51 -42.38
CA LEU A 429 -29.63 -33.45 -41.53
C LEU A 429 -29.32 -33.90 -40.11
N SER A 430 -28.57 -34.98 -39.93
CA SER A 430 -28.17 -35.43 -38.59
C SER A 430 -27.25 -34.41 -37.89
N GLY A 431 -26.38 -33.73 -38.60
CA GLY A 431 -25.60 -32.61 -38.06
C GLY A 431 -26.45 -31.42 -37.67
N PHE A 432 -27.43 -31.07 -38.49
CA PHE A 432 -28.35 -29.96 -38.22
C PHE A 432 -29.26 -30.20 -36.99
N GLU A 433 -29.70 -31.44 -36.75
CA GLU A 433 -30.48 -31.80 -35.57
C GLU A 433 -29.67 -31.80 -34.27
N ASN A 434 -28.38 -32.17 -34.33
CA ASN A 434 -27.53 -32.26 -33.14
C ASN A 434 -26.88 -30.93 -32.75
N ASP A 435 -26.24 -30.24 -33.66
CA ASP A 435 -25.64 -28.91 -33.48
C ASP A 435 -25.62 -28.10 -34.78
N PRO A 436 -26.58 -27.18 -34.97
CA PRO A 436 -26.66 -26.35 -36.17
C PRO A 436 -25.40 -25.52 -36.46
N LYS A 437 -24.56 -25.29 -35.45
CA LYS A 437 -23.31 -24.50 -35.65
C LYS A 437 -22.16 -25.35 -36.20
N GLN A 438 -22.07 -26.61 -35.81
CA GLN A 438 -21.01 -27.51 -36.29
C GLN A 438 -21.18 -27.83 -37.79
N ILE A 439 -22.40 -27.76 -38.34
CA ILE A 439 -22.64 -28.02 -39.77
C ILE A 439 -21.86 -27.05 -40.68
N TRP A 440 -21.60 -25.83 -40.20
CA TRP A 440 -20.82 -24.84 -40.96
C TRP A 440 -19.35 -25.27 -41.21
N GLU A 441 -18.81 -26.09 -40.33
CA GLU A 441 -17.44 -26.64 -40.38
C GLU A 441 -17.37 -27.94 -41.22
N SER A 442 -18.52 -28.50 -41.59
CA SER A 442 -18.57 -29.71 -42.36
C SER A 442 -17.88 -29.53 -43.71
N ASN A 443 -16.95 -30.42 -44.05
CA ASN A 443 -16.20 -30.35 -45.28
C ASN A 443 -16.98 -31.02 -46.42
N ILE A 444 -17.28 -30.26 -47.47
CA ILE A 444 -17.94 -30.70 -48.68
C ILE A 444 -17.03 -30.38 -49.85
N PHE A 445 -16.46 -31.41 -50.48
CA PHE A 445 -15.53 -31.28 -51.62
C PHE A 445 -14.28 -30.44 -51.35
N GLY A 446 -13.71 -30.54 -50.16
CA GLY A 446 -12.46 -29.88 -49.81
C GLY A 446 -12.63 -28.44 -49.31
N LYS A 447 -13.86 -27.95 -49.19
CA LYS A 447 -14.22 -26.65 -48.59
C LYS A 447 -15.23 -26.86 -47.48
N SER A 448 -15.20 -25.99 -46.48
CA SER A 448 -16.27 -26.00 -45.47
C SER A 448 -17.59 -25.48 -46.06
N LEU A 449 -18.72 -25.92 -45.49
CA LEU A 449 -20.03 -25.40 -45.91
C LEU A 449 -20.08 -23.86 -45.76
N HIS A 450 -19.45 -23.33 -44.71
CA HIS A 450 -19.33 -21.89 -44.48
C HIS A 450 -18.61 -21.19 -45.64
N GLU A 451 -17.48 -21.74 -46.14
CA GLU A 451 -16.75 -21.17 -47.28
C GLU A 451 -17.57 -21.17 -48.55
N LEU A 452 -18.27 -22.29 -48.85
CA LEU A 452 -19.10 -22.41 -50.04
C LEU A 452 -20.28 -21.42 -50.05
N VAL A 453 -20.96 -21.30 -48.91
CA VAL A 453 -22.09 -20.35 -48.74
C VAL A 453 -21.58 -18.91 -48.81
N ASN A 454 -20.43 -18.61 -48.19
CA ASN A 454 -19.85 -17.28 -48.21
C ASN A 454 -19.43 -16.85 -49.61
N GLU A 455 -18.79 -17.75 -50.40
CA GLU A 455 -18.48 -17.49 -51.80
C GLU A 455 -19.74 -17.20 -52.64
N GLY A 456 -20.80 -17.96 -52.39
CA GLY A 456 -22.10 -17.74 -53.07
C GLY A 456 -22.72 -16.38 -52.71
N LEU A 457 -22.67 -16.00 -51.43
CA LEU A 457 -23.15 -14.69 -50.98
C LEU A 457 -22.31 -13.54 -51.52
N GLN A 458 -21.00 -13.64 -51.48
CA GLN A 458 -20.08 -12.63 -52.02
C GLN A 458 -20.30 -12.43 -53.54
N THR A 459 -20.49 -13.52 -54.25
CA THR A 459 -20.77 -13.46 -55.68
C THR A 459 -22.09 -12.73 -56.01
N LYS A 460 -23.12 -12.88 -55.17
CA LYS A 460 -24.41 -12.16 -55.33
C LYS A 460 -24.27 -10.69 -54.96
N LEU A 461 -23.56 -10.40 -53.84
CA LEU A 461 -23.37 -9.03 -53.38
C LEU A 461 -22.53 -8.20 -54.37
N SER A 462 -21.49 -8.80 -54.98
CA SER A 462 -20.66 -8.13 -55.99
C SER A 462 -21.31 -7.94 -57.33
N LYS A 463 -22.44 -8.61 -57.62
CA LYS A 463 -23.14 -8.57 -58.92
C LYS A 463 -24.16 -7.42 -59.06
N MET A 464 -24.27 -6.48 -58.11
CA MET A 464 -25.14 -5.33 -58.32
C MET A 464 -24.50 -4.40 -59.34
N PRO A 465 -25.06 -4.28 -60.56
CA PRO A 465 -24.46 -3.45 -61.60
C PRO A 465 -24.42 -2.00 -61.20
N GLU A 466 -23.38 -1.26 -61.64
CA GLU A 466 -23.25 0.17 -61.38
C GLU A 466 -24.49 0.96 -61.81
N ASP A 467 -25.07 0.60 -62.95
CA ASP A 467 -26.31 1.21 -63.43
C ASP A 467 -27.49 1.02 -62.47
N ALA A 468 -27.58 -0.13 -61.81
CA ALA A 468 -28.61 -0.40 -60.82
C ALA A 468 -28.38 0.41 -59.53
N GLN A 469 -27.10 0.56 -59.12
CA GLN A 469 -26.75 1.39 -57.97
C GLN A 469 -27.11 2.87 -58.25
N MET A 470 -26.75 3.41 -59.42
CA MET A 470 -27.10 4.78 -59.80
C MET A 470 -28.60 4.99 -59.85
N LYS A 471 -29.37 4.08 -60.44
CA LYS A 471 -30.85 4.18 -60.47
C LYS A 471 -31.50 4.17 -59.13
N LEU A 472 -30.98 3.37 -58.19
CA LEU A 472 -31.42 3.37 -56.77
C LEU A 472 -31.15 4.72 -56.10
N GLN A 473 -29.93 5.27 -56.31
CA GLN A 473 -29.54 6.57 -55.80
C GLN A 473 -30.42 7.69 -56.33
N GLU A 474 -30.63 7.77 -57.66
CA GLU A 474 -31.50 8.76 -58.30
C GLU A 474 -32.95 8.65 -57.80
N THR A 475 -33.44 7.43 -57.64
CA THR A 475 -34.81 7.20 -57.16
C THR A 475 -34.97 7.67 -55.70
N LEU A 476 -34.01 7.37 -54.82
CA LEU A 476 -34.00 7.85 -53.43
C LEU A 476 -33.90 9.38 -53.39
N GLU A 477 -33.04 10.00 -54.19
CA GLU A 477 -32.90 11.43 -54.29
C GLU A 477 -34.20 12.10 -54.73
N ARG A 478 -34.90 11.56 -55.72
CA ARG A 478 -36.20 12.04 -56.16
C ARG A 478 -37.27 11.91 -55.07
N ILE A 479 -37.33 10.77 -54.38
CA ILE A 479 -38.28 10.55 -53.28
C ILE A 479 -38.07 11.55 -52.15
N VAL A 480 -36.81 11.82 -51.77
CA VAL A 480 -36.48 12.73 -50.68
C VAL A 480 -36.79 14.19 -51.07
N ASN A 481 -36.46 14.62 -52.33
CA ASN A 481 -36.61 16.03 -52.74
C ASN A 481 -38.00 16.39 -53.24
N GLU A 482 -38.72 15.49 -53.91
CA GLU A 482 -40.03 15.77 -54.53
C GLU A 482 -41.21 15.21 -53.73
N GLY A 483 -40.98 14.35 -52.76
CA GLY A 483 -42.01 13.64 -52.00
C GLY A 483 -42.60 12.44 -52.76
N SER A 484 -43.13 11.45 -52.03
CA SER A 484 -43.74 10.25 -52.59
C SER A 484 -45.22 10.47 -52.94
N GLY A 485 -45.48 11.28 -53.98
CA GLY A 485 -46.85 11.54 -54.44
C GLY A 485 -47.43 10.51 -55.42
N GLY A 486 -46.81 9.38 -55.63
CA GLY A 486 -47.24 8.37 -56.59
C GLY A 486 -46.60 6.99 -56.46
N LEU A 487 -47.00 6.07 -57.34
CA LEU A 487 -46.48 4.71 -57.39
C LEU A 487 -45.00 4.73 -57.75
N ILE A 488 -44.13 4.25 -56.84
CA ILE A 488 -42.70 4.14 -57.08
C ILE A 488 -42.47 2.84 -57.90
N CYS A 489 -42.14 2.99 -59.17
CA CYS A 489 -41.70 1.87 -60.01
C CYS A 489 -40.23 2.01 -60.31
N ILE A 490 -39.42 1.11 -59.80
CA ILE A 490 -37.98 1.01 -60.09
C ILE A 490 -37.85 -0.06 -61.18
N ILE A 491 -37.57 0.38 -62.42
CA ILE A 491 -37.24 -0.52 -63.51
C ILE A 491 -35.71 -0.62 -63.59
N LEU A 492 -35.19 -1.75 -63.15
CA LEU A 492 -33.78 -2.09 -63.20
C LEU A 492 -33.38 -2.55 -64.59
#